data_8e9b4c05ce3b672a545f567f2d4f96c2
#
_entry.id   8e9b4c05ce3b672a545f567f2d4f96c2
#
_cell.length_a   1.000
_cell.length_b   1.000
_cell.length_c   1.000
_cell.angle_alpha   90.00
_cell.angle_beta   90.00
_cell.angle_gamma   90.00
#
_symmetry.space_group_name_H-M   'P 1'
#
loop_
_entity.id
_entity.type
_entity.pdbx_description
1 polymer ?
#
loop_
_entity_poly.entity_id
_entity_poly.type
_entity_poly.pdbx_seq_one_letter_code
_entity_poly.pdbx_strand_id
1 'polypeptide(L)'
;MTFFEIHNASVWRGDTEALRDFSLDLRAGESTAVLGPNGAGKSTFLKLLTGEVRPEAQRGTPCRLFGEELWALEELRHRIGVVMPEEVARFEPGEIAADTVLSSLRGAYGRTRDMRFSQTDKSRALEAMELMGVAAIRHRPFGELSSGERRRFLVARALVHQPEVLVLDEPSTALDFSASLHLIVTLRQLLQQGRTLVWVTHHPGEIPPEIDRVVLLKNGCIFADGRKRDVLTEKVLTRLYEVDLKVRWSGGWCDVRFQ
;
A
#
# COMPACT_ATOMS: atom_id res chain seq x y z
N MET A 1 17.85 6.22 2.60
CA MET A 1 18.17 4.79 2.82
C MET A 1 17.27 3.96 1.92
N THR A 2 17.84 2.98 1.18
CA THR A 2 17.04 2.04 0.38
C THR A 2 16.41 1.03 1.34
N PHE A 3 15.08 0.88 1.27
CA PHE A 3 14.36 -0.08 2.12
C PHE A 3 13.93 -1.34 1.37
N PHE A 4 13.87 -1.27 0.04
CA PHE A 4 13.62 -2.43 -0.83
C PHE A 4 14.60 -2.37 -2.00
N GLU A 5 15.27 -3.48 -2.26
CA GLU A 5 16.25 -3.63 -3.33
C GLU A 5 16.13 -5.02 -3.96
N ILE A 6 15.98 -5.06 -5.28
CA ILE A 6 15.92 -6.30 -6.06
C ILE A 6 16.45 -6.03 -7.47
N HIS A 7 17.30 -6.93 -8.01
CA HIS A 7 17.88 -6.79 -9.33
C HIS A 7 17.82 -8.11 -10.11
N ASN A 8 17.33 -8.03 -11.36
CA ASN A 8 17.24 -9.14 -12.32
C ASN A 8 16.61 -10.41 -11.74
N ALA A 9 15.55 -10.26 -10.96
CA ALA A 9 14.92 -11.37 -10.28
C ALA A 9 13.68 -11.86 -11.01
N SER A 10 13.46 -13.18 -10.96
CA SER A 10 12.21 -13.81 -11.36
C SER A 10 11.46 -14.30 -10.13
N VAL A 11 10.15 -14.14 -10.16
CA VAL A 11 9.26 -14.60 -9.08
C VAL A 11 8.16 -15.47 -9.66
N TRP A 12 8.07 -16.68 -9.15
CA TRP A 12 7.10 -17.68 -9.59
C TRP A 12 5.92 -17.80 -8.62
N ARG A 13 4.75 -18.05 -9.18
CA ARG A 13 3.54 -18.43 -8.42
C ARG A 13 2.98 -19.71 -9.03
N GLY A 14 3.27 -20.85 -8.41
CA GLY A 14 3.09 -22.15 -9.04
C GLY A 14 3.93 -22.23 -10.33
N ASP A 15 3.32 -22.56 -11.45
CA ASP A 15 3.99 -22.69 -12.75
C ASP A 15 4.04 -21.37 -13.54
N THR A 16 3.56 -20.26 -12.98
CA THR A 16 3.53 -18.97 -13.68
C THR A 16 4.65 -18.06 -13.18
N GLU A 17 5.48 -17.56 -14.10
CA GLU A 17 6.44 -16.51 -13.83
C GLU A 17 5.72 -15.18 -13.73
N ALA A 18 5.45 -14.78 -12.49
CA ALA A 18 4.62 -13.61 -12.17
C ALA A 18 5.39 -12.29 -12.24
N LEU A 19 6.72 -12.31 -11.98
CA LEU A 19 7.62 -11.19 -12.26
C LEU A 19 8.85 -11.73 -13.01
N ARG A 20 9.31 -10.99 -14.02
CA ARG A 20 10.43 -11.33 -14.90
C ARG A 20 11.45 -10.22 -14.98
N ASP A 21 12.74 -10.56 -14.91
CA ASP A 21 13.86 -9.60 -15.00
C ASP A 21 13.58 -8.33 -14.17
N PHE A 22 13.00 -8.54 -13.00
CA PHE A 22 12.47 -7.47 -12.18
C PHE A 22 13.60 -6.81 -11.39
N SER A 23 13.80 -5.50 -11.62
CA SER A 23 14.81 -4.70 -10.94
C SER A 23 14.18 -3.41 -10.41
N LEU A 24 14.19 -3.21 -9.10
CA LEU A 24 13.58 -2.05 -8.46
C LEU A 24 14.24 -1.73 -7.13
N ASP A 25 14.56 -0.45 -6.93
CA ASP A 25 15.00 0.08 -5.65
C ASP A 25 13.98 1.10 -5.14
N LEU A 26 13.53 0.95 -3.89
CA LEU A 26 12.68 1.93 -3.21
C LEU A 26 13.42 2.53 -2.02
N ARG A 27 13.29 3.85 -1.85
CA ARG A 27 13.99 4.61 -0.82
C ARG A 27 13.04 5.19 0.21
N ALA A 28 13.43 5.12 1.49
CA ALA A 28 12.73 5.85 2.53
C ALA A 28 12.85 7.36 2.27
N GLY A 29 11.74 8.08 2.45
CA GLY A 29 11.61 9.51 2.09
C GLY A 29 11.18 9.75 0.64
N GLU A 30 11.15 8.73 -0.24
CA GLU A 30 10.68 8.83 -1.62
C GLU A 30 9.40 8.00 -1.79
N SER A 31 8.24 8.63 -1.70
CA SER A 31 6.98 7.94 -1.96
C SER A 31 6.84 7.59 -3.43
N THR A 32 6.41 6.36 -3.70
CA THR A 32 6.36 5.81 -5.06
C THR A 32 4.98 5.23 -5.34
N ALA A 33 4.41 5.55 -6.50
CA ALA A 33 3.22 4.87 -6.98
C ALA A 33 3.60 3.71 -7.92
N VAL A 34 2.92 2.58 -7.75
CA VAL A 34 3.05 1.41 -8.63
C VAL A 34 1.73 1.22 -9.36
N LEU A 35 1.76 1.38 -10.67
CA LEU A 35 0.59 1.38 -11.53
C LEU A 35 0.69 0.28 -12.57
N GLY A 36 -0.43 -0.33 -12.93
CA GLY A 36 -0.50 -1.30 -14.01
C GLY A 36 -1.86 -1.96 -14.12
N PRO A 37 -2.18 -2.55 -15.29
CA PRO A 37 -3.43 -3.27 -15.47
C PRO A 37 -3.55 -4.48 -14.54
N ASN A 38 -4.74 -5.09 -14.50
CA ASN A 38 -4.93 -6.35 -13.78
C ASN A 38 -4.03 -7.44 -14.39
N GLY A 39 -3.43 -8.28 -13.55
CA GLY A 39 -2.46 -9.28 -13.99
C GLY A 39 -1.04 -8.75 -14.28
N ALA A 40 -0.76 -7.46 -14.10
CA ALA A 40 0.57 -6.87 -14.36
C ALA A 40 1.67 -7.33 -13.38
N GLY A 41 1.32 -8.02 -12.27
CA GLY A 41 2.29 -8.45 -11.26
C GLY A 41 2.25 -7.64 -9.96
N LYS A 42 1.35 -6.64 -9.82
CA LYS A 42 1.25 -5.76 -8.64
C LYS A 42 1.13 -6.54 -7.31
N SER A 43 0.24 -7.52 -7.24
CA SER A 43 0.06 -8.33 -6.02
C SER A 43 1.27 -9.21 -5.71
N THR A 44 2.03 -9.65 -6.71
CA THR A 44 3.28 -10.40 -6.50
C THR A 44 4.38 -9.46 -6.02
N PHE A 45 4.48 -8.27 -6.58
CA PHE A 45 5.37 -7.21 -6.08
C PHE A 45 5.06 -6.87 -4.61
N LEU A 46 3.78 -6.71 -4.23
CA LEU A 46 3.39 -6.47 -2.83
C LEU A 46 3.84 -7.60 -1.92
N LYS A 47 3.69 -8.86 -2.33
CA LYS A 47 4.16 -10.02 -1.56
C LYS A 47 5.67 -10.09 -1.41
N LEU A 48 6.43 -9.62 -2.40
CA LEU A 48 7.87 -9.43 -2.27
C LEU A 48 8.19 -8.36 -1.21
N LEU A 49 7.50 -7.22 -1.31
CA LEU A 49 7.69 -6.07 -0.41
C LEU A 49 7.32 -6.38 1.04
N THR A 50 6.35 -7.29 1.26
CA THR A 50 5.93 -7.75 2.59
C THR A 50 6.70 -8.99 3.07
N GLY A 51 7.64 -9.49 2.28
CA GLY A 51 8.45 -10.68 2.62
C GLY A 51 7.70 -12.02 2.55
N GLU A 52 6.46 -12.01 2.03
CA GLU A 52 5.64 -13.23 1.91
C GLU A 52 6.11 -14.16 0.79
N VAL A 53 6.77 -13.60 -0.22
CA VAL A 53 7.33 -14.33 -1.37
C VAL A 53 8.78 -13.93 -1.54
N ARG A 54 9.61 -14.87 -1.95
CA ARG A 54 11.02 -14.63 -2.30
C ARG A 54 11.25 -14.89 -3.77
N PRO A 55 12.18 -14.18 -4.40
CA PRO A 55 12.60 -14.49 -5.77
C PRO A 55 13.31 -15.84 -5.82
N GLU A 56 13.37 -16.42 -7.02
CA GLU A 56 14.10 -17.67 -7.25
C GLU A 56 15.61 -17.45 -7.05
N ALA A 57 16.27 -18.36 -6.32
CA ALA A 57 17.66 -18.23 -5.91
C ALA A 57 18.68 -18.36 -7.06
N GLN A 58 18.24 -18.74 -8.28
CA GLN A 58 19.15 -19.12 -9.36
C GLN A 58 19.59 -17.98 -10.26
N ARG A 59 18.95 -16.80 -10.18
CA ARG A 59 19.28 -15.65 -11.06
C ARG A 59 19.20 -14.35 -10.28
N GLY A 60 20.32 -13.67 -10.16
CA GLY A 60 20.34 -12.29 -9.74
C GLY A 60 20.75 -12.04 -8.30
N THR A 61 20.65 -10.80 -7.93
CA THR A 61 20.95 -10.28 -6.60
C THR A 61 19.85 -10.68 -5.63
N PRO A 62 20.20 -11.03 -4.41
CA PRO A 62 19.18 -11.31 -3.39
C PRO A 62 18.25 -10.11 -3.20
N CYS A 63 16.97 -10.38 -2.95
CA CYS A 63 16.03 -9.35 -2.54
C CYS A 63 16.36 -8.91 -1.12
N ARG A 64 16.59 -7.61 -0.93
CA ARG A 64 16.88 -7.01 0.37
C ARG A 64 15.76 -6.11 0.82
N LEU A 65 15.37 -6.29 2.07
CA LEU A 65 14.47 -5.38 2.77
C LEU A 65 15.26 -4.73 3.91
N PHE A 66 15.35 -3.39 3.90
CA PHE A 66 16.17 -2.62 4.85
C PHE A 66 17.64 -3.05 4.93
N GLY A 67 18.19 -3.52 3.80
CA GLY A 67 19.55 -4.01 3.68
C GLY A 67 19.74 -5.50 4.04
N GLU A 68 18.74 -6.16 4.58
CA GLU A 68 18.79 -7.56 5.00
C GLU A 68 18.21 -8.49 3.94
N GLU A 69 18.84 -9.64 3.71
CA GLU A 69 18.39 -10.71 2.81
C GLU A 69 17.45 -11.70 3.53
N LEU A 70 17.67 -11.86 4.80
CA LEU A 70 16.88 -12.71 5.68
C LEU A 70 16.26 -11.84 6.77
N TRP A 71 14.97 -11.89 6.91
CA TRP A 71 14.23 -11.13 7.92
C TRP A 71 13.20 -12.01 8.64
N ALA A 72 12.94 -11.66 9.88
CA ALA A 72 11.79 -12.17 10.59
C ALA A 72 10.54 -11.41 10.13
N LEU A 73 9.49 -12.11 9.71
CA LEU A 73 8.25 -11.47 9.25
C LEU A 73 7.62 -10.56 10.32
N GLU A 74 7.81 -10.90 11.59
CA GLU A 74 7.32 -10.10 12.71
C GLU A 74 8.03 -8.75 12.79
N GLU A 75 9.36 -8.73 12.65
CA GLU A 75 10.16 -7.50 12.61
C GLU A 75 9.77 -6.62 11.40
N LEU A 76 9.62 -7.25 10.24
CA LEU A 76 9.23 -6.56 9.01
C LEU A 76 7.86 -5.88 9.15
N ARG A 77 6.89 -6.53 9.81
CA ARG A 77 5.55 -5.95 10.07
C ARG A 77 5.58 -4.71 10.97
N HIS A 78 6.60 -4.55 11.78
CA HIS A 78 6.80 -3.32 12.56
C HIS A 78 7.36 -2.17 11.71
N ARG A 79 8.12 -2.49 10.66
CA ARG A 79 8.78 -1.49 9.81
C ARG A 79 7.97 -1.13 8.57
N ILE A 80 7.13 -2.07 8.08
CA ILE A 80 6.23 -1.86 6.93
C ILE A 80 4.78 -2.04 7.38
N GLY A 81 4.03 -0.95 7.39
CA GLY A 81 2.58 -1.00 7.54
C GLY A 81 1.93 -1.34 6.20
N VAL A 82 1.03 -2.29 6.18
CA VAL A 82 0.35 -2.73 4.95
C VAL A 82 -1.15 -2.57 5.10
N VAL A 83 -1.80 -2.09 4.05
CA VAL A 83 -3.27 -1.97 3.98
C VAL A 83 -3.75 -2.56 2.67
N MET A 84 -4.48 -3.66 2.76
CA MET A 84 -5.07 -4.36 1.61
C MET A 84 -6.60 -4.36 1.70
N PRO A 85 -7.32 -4.29 0.56
CA PRO A 85 -8.79 -4.30 0.55
C PRO A 85 -9.40 -5.52 1.25
N GLU A 86 -8.83 -6.69 1.05
CA GLU A 86 -9.29 -7.96 1.58
C GLU A 86 -9.16 -8.11 3.10
N GLU A 87 -8.37 -7.27 3.77
CA GLU A 87 -8.21 -7.33 5.22
C GLU A 87 -9.51 -7.06 5.99
N VAL A 88 -10.44 -6.31 5.40
CA VAL A 88 -11.78 -6.07 5.99
C VAL A 88 -12.47 -7.39 6.35
N ALA A 89 -12.36 -8.41 5.50
CA ALA A 89 -13.00 -9.70 5.69
C ALA A 89 -12.37 -10.56 6.81
N ARG A 90 -11.24 -10.14 7.37
CA ARG A 90 -10.55 -10.86 8.48
C ARG A 90 -11.10 -10.52 9.86
N PHE A 91 -11.97 -9.51 9.95
CA PHE A 91 -12.56 -9.08 11.21
C PHE A 91 -14.01 -9.51 11.34
N GLU A 92 -14.38 -9.94 12.54
CA GLU A 92 -15.75 -10.26 12.86
C GLU A 92 -16.62 -8.99 12.85
N PRO A 93 -17.86 -9.02 12.30
CA PRO A 93 -18.71 -7.83 12.25
C PRO A 93 -19.02 -7.23 13.62
N GLY A 94 -19.09 -8.03 14.67
CA GLY A 94 -19.36 -7.59 16.04
C GLY A 94 -18.13 -7.08 16.80
N GLU A 95 -16.95 -7.14 16.22
CA GLU A 95 -15.74 -6.67 16.87
C GLU A 95 -15.74 -5.15 17.03
N ILE A 96 -15.28 -4.66 18.19
CA ILE A 96 -15.16 -3.22 18.42
C ILE A 96 -14.06 -2.63 17.54
N ALA A 97 -14.36 -1.54 16.85
CA ALA A 97 -13.44 -0.94 15.89
C ALA A 97 -12.05 -0.59 16.47
N ALA A 98 -11.97 -0.14 17.72
CA ALA A 98 -10.69 0.08 18.38
C ALA A 98 -9.88 -1.20 18.57
N ASP A 99 -10.55 -2.34 18.73
CA ASP A 99 -9.88 -3.62 18.93
C ASP A 99 -9.22 -4.12 17.64
N THR A 100 -9.73 -3.72 16.45
CA THR A 100 -9.08 -3.99 15.17
C THR A 100 -7.69 -3.32 15.07
N VAL A 101 -7.54 -2.14 15.65
CA VAL A 101 -6.26 -1.41 15.72
C VAL A 101 -5.35 -2.00 16.79
N LEU A 102 -5.89 -2.21 18.00
CA LEU A 102 -5.12 -2.75 19.14
C LEU A 102 -4.57 -4.15 18.87
N SER A 103 -5.35 -5.03 18.23
CA SER A 103 -4.92 -6.39 17.92
C SER A 103 -3.70 -6.45 17.00
N SER A 104 -3.45 -5.41 16.20
CA SER A 104 -2.24 -5.28 15.39
C SER A 104 -0.96 -5.35 16.24
N LEU A 105 -0.97 -4.73 17.42
CA LEU A 105 0.17 -4.75 18.35
C LEU A 105 0.53 -6.15 18.88
N ARG A 106 -0.29 -7.13 18.62
CA ARG A 106 -0.05 -8.55 18.92
C ARG A 106 -0.01 -9.43 17.67
N GLY A 107 0.12 -8.81 16.48
CA GLY A 107 0.17 -9.52 15.20
C GLY A 107 -1.13 -10.26 14.86
N ALA A 108 -2.26 -9.90 15.48
CA ALA A 108 -3.51 -10.62 15.36
C ALA A 108 -4.58 -9.85 14.57
N TYR A 109 -5.54 -10.59 14.03
CA TYR A 109 -6.79 -10.06 13.50
C TYR A 109 -7.88 -10.36 14.52
N GLY A 110 -8.37 -9.30 15.19
CA GLY A 110 -9.31 -9.41 16.26
C GLY A 110 -8.69 -9.56 17.66
N ARG A 111 -9.46 -9.18 18.68
CA ARG A 111 -9.04 -9.21 20.05
C ARG A 111 -9.52 -10.48 20.76
N THR A 112 -8.61 -11.21 21.39
CA THR A 112 -8.94 -12.32 22.25
C THR A 112 -8.96 -11.90 23.73
N ARG A 113 -9.62 -12.70 24.61
CA ARG A 113 -9.81 -12.36 26.04
C ARG A 113 -8.53 -12.32 26.84
N ASP A 114 -7.51 -13.02 26.40
CA ASP A 114 -6.18 -13.11 27.03
C ASP A 114 -5.26 -11.96 26.64
N MET A 115 -5.54 -11.24 25.57
CA MET A 115 -4.74 -10.09 25.17
C MET A 115 -4.80 -8.96 26.20
N ARG A 116 -3.62 -8.52 26.61
CA ARG A 116 -3.44 -7.38 27.50
C ARG A 116 -2.73 -6.26 26.76
N PHE A 117 -3.22 -5.05 26.94
CA PHE A 117 -2.67 -3.84 26.34
C PHE A 117 -2.29 -2.85 27.45
N SER A 118 -1.07 -2.37 27.39
CA SER A 118 -0.56 -1.33 28.28
C SER A 118 -1.26 0.02 28.01
N GLN A 119 -1.07 0.99 28.89
CA GLN A 119 -1.57 2.35 28.62
C GLN A 119 -0.89 2.95 27.38
N THR A 120 0.40 2.66 27.18
CA THR A 120 1.15 3.08 25.98
C THR A 120 0.55 2.50 24.72
N ASP A 121 0.18 1.19 24.69
CA ASP A 121 -0.47 0.56 23.54
C ASP A 121 -1.80 1.28 23.20
N LYS A 122 -2.60 1.58 24.22
CA LYS A 122 -3.89 2.28 24.05
C LYS A 122 -3.70 3.70 23.54
N SER A 123 -2.70 4.43 24.04
CA SER A 123 -2.38 5.77 23.55
C SER A 123 -1.95 5.74 22.08
N ARG A 124 -1.06 4.84 21.69
CA ARG A 124 -0.64 4.67 20.29
C ARG A 124 -1.81 4.35 19.36
N ALA A 125 -2.70 3.44 19.79
CA ALA A 125 -3.89 3.11 19.02
C ALA A 125 -4.83 4.31 18.88
N LEU A 126 -5.01 5.09 19.95
CA LEU A 126 -5.82 6.30 19.90
C LEU A 126 -5.22 7.36 18.96
N GLU A 127 -3.93 7.64 19.07
CA GLU A 127 -3.21 8.57 18.19
C GLU A 127 -3.35 8.17 16.71
N ALA A 128 -3.21 6.88 16.38
CA ALA A 128 -3.41 6.39 15.01
C ALA A 128 -4.85 6.57 14.53
N MET A 129 -5.85 6.35 15.39
CA MET A 129 -7.26 6.58 15.08
C MET A 129 -7.61 8.07 14.96
N GLU A 130 -7.00 8.94 15.76
CA GLU A 130 -7.14 10.40 15.65
C GLU A 130 -6.56 10.91 14.33
N LEU A 131 -5.38 10.45 13.97
CA LEU A 131 -4.72 10.78 12.69
C LEU A 131 -5.61 10.42 11.49
N MET A 132 -6.34 9.31 11.58
CA MET A 132 -7.27 8.86 10.54
C MET A 132 -8.69 9.43 10.69
N GLY A 133 -8.95 10.28 11.69
CA GLY A 133 -10.24 10.91 11.93
C GLY A 133 -11.36 9.93 12.30
N VAL A 134 -11.03 8.80 12.95
CA VAL A 134 -12.00 7.76 13.34
C VAL A 134 -12.09 7.52 14.85
N ALA A 135 -11.36 8.28 15.65
CA ALA A 135 -11.31 8.11 17.11
C ALA A 135 -12.68 8.26 17.78
N ALA A 136 -13.54 9.16 17.29
CA ALA A 136 -14.88 9.39 17.86
C ALA A 136 -15.80 8.16 17.75
N ILE A 137 -15.62 7.34 16.73
CA ILE A 137 -16.46 6.15 16.44
C ILE A 137 -15.79 4.84 16.84
N ARG A 138 -14.68 4.87 17.57
CA ARG A 138 -13.86 3.71 17.92
C ARG A 138 -14.57 2.63 18.74
N HIS A 139 -15.70 2.95 19.37
CA HIS A 139 -16.47 2.03 20.21
C HIS A 139 -17.58 1.31 19.45
N ARG A 140 -17.79 1.65 18.17
CA ARG A 140 -18.81 1.00 17.35
C ARG A 140 -18.35 -0.39 16.88
N PRO A 141 -19.29 -1.32 16.65
CA PRO A 141 -18.99 -2.57 15.97
C PRO A 141 -18.42 -2.32 14.56
N PHE A 142 -17.37 -3.05 14.20
CA PHE A 142 -16.67 -2.86 12.92
C PHE A 142 -17.58 -3.10 11.70
N GLY A 143 -18.52 -4.05 11.80
CA GLY A 143 -19.48 -4.35 10.75
C GLY A 143 -20.53 -3.24 10.51
N GLU A 144 -20.78 -2.36 11.49
CA GLU A 144 -21.71 -1.23 11.36
C GLU A 144 -21.07 0.03 10.76
N LEU A 145 -19.75 0.00 10.52
CA LEU A 145 -19.03 1.11 9.92
C LEU A 145 -19.22 1.13 8.40
N SER A 146 -19.23 2.32 7.81
CA SER A 146 -19.17 2.48 6.35
C SER A 146 -17.86 1.90 5.79
N SER A 147 -17.83 1.62 4.49
CA SER A 147 -16.60 1.13 3.82
C SER A 147 -15.42 2.09 4.01
N GLY A 148 -15.66 3.40 3.94
CA GLY A 148 -14.63 4.42 4.16
C GLY A 148 -14.14 4.49 5.60
N GLU A 149 -15.05 4.36 6.59
CA GLU A 149 -14.66 4.28 8.00
C GLU A 149 -13.83 3.03 8.27
N ARG A 150 -14.26 1.86 7.80
CA ARG A 150 -13.49 0.61 7.92
C ARG A 150 -12.11 0.74 7.29
N ARG A 151 -12.00 1.32 6.10
CA ARG A 151 -10.69 1.55 5.44
C ARG A 151 -9.78 2.44 6.28
N ARG A 152 -10.29 3.51 6.87
CA ARG A 152 -9.52 4.38 7.77
C ARG A 152 -9.07 3.67 9.04
N PHE A 153 -9.88 2.76 9.61
CA PHE A 153 -9.44 1.89 10.71
C PHE A 153 -8.32 0.94 10.30
N LEU A 154 -8.34 0.38 9.08
CA LEU A 154 -7.23 -0.45 8.57
C LEU A 154 -5.94 0.36 8.39
N VAL A 155 -6.04 1.61 7.92
CA VAL A 155 -4.86 2.49 7.88
C VAL A 155 -4.36 2.81 9.29
N ALA A 156 -5.24 3.13 10.25
CA ALA A 156 -4.85 3.33 11.64
C ALA A 156 -4.19 2.08 12.25
N ARG A 157 -4.71 0.89 11.91
CA ARG A 157 -4.12 -0.39 12.28
C ARG A 157 -2.70 -0.57 11.74
N ALA A 158 -2.44 -0.19 10.50
CA ALA A 158 -1.12 -0.25 9.90
C ALA A 158 -0.16 0.79 10.53
N LEU A 159 -0.67 1.95 10.95
CA LEU A 159 0.11 3.04 11.53
C LEU A 159 0.46 2.86 13.01
N VAL A 160 -0.24 1.98 13.76
CA VAL A 160 -0.05 1.84 15.22
C VAL A 160 1.36 1.43 15.62
N HIS A 161 2.10 0.76 14.74
CA HIS A 161 3.50 0.40 14.90
C HIS A 161 4.47 1.52 14.54
N GLN A 162 3.96 2.66 14.05
CA GLN A 162 4.77 3.79 13.52
C GLN A 162 5.77 3.34 12.43
N PRO A 163 5.30 2.61 11.40
CA PRO A 163 6.18 2.02 10.41
C PRO A 163 6.97 3.09 9.65
N GLU A 164 8.15 2.71 9.15
CA GLU A 164 8.99 3.55 8.28
C GLU A 164 8.36 3.75 6.90
N VAL A 165 7.61 2.74 6.45
CA VAL A 165 6.95 2.72 5.14
C VAL A 165 5.52 2.24 5.29
N LEU A 166 4.57 2.94 4.64
CA LEU A 166 3.18 2.52 4.53
C LEU A 166 2.88 2.07 3.09
N VAL A 167 2.45 0.84 2.94
CA VAL A 167 2.06 0.23 1.67
C VAL A 167 0.55 0.19 1.58
N LEU A 168 0.00 0.80 0.54
CA LEU A 168 -1.44 0.90 0.30
C LEU A 168 -1.76 0.19 -1.02
N ASP A 169 -2.50 -0.92 -0.93
CA ASP A 169 -3.00 -1.61 -2.12
C ASP A 169 -4.42 -1.14 -2.42
N GLU A 170 -4.58 -0.48 -3.57
CA GLU A 170 -5.84 0.04 -4.07
C GLU A 170 -6.69 0.72 -2.96
N PRO A 171 -6.15 1.78 -2.31
CA PRO A 171 -6.73 2.30 -1.07
C PRO A 171 -8.16 2.83 -1.21
N SER A 172 -8.57 3.28 -2.39
CA SER A 172 -9.88 3.84 -2.70
C SER A 172 -10.86 2.83 -3.34
N THR A 173 -10.40 1.62 -3.67
CA THR A 173 -11.27 0.59 -4.27
C THR A 173 -12.44 0.24 -3.35
N ALA A 174 -13.63 0.10 -3.94
CA ALA A 174 -14.91 -0.15 -3.27
C ALA A 174 -15.38 0.95 -2.29
N LEU A 175 -14.80 2.15 -2.37
CA LEU A 175 -15.29 3.34 -1.67
C LEU A 175 -16.18 4.17 -2.60
N ASP A 176 -17.21 4.81 -2.04
CA ASP A 176 -17.90 5.87 -2.74
C ASP A 176 -17.00 7.10 -2.93
N PHE A 177 -17.43 8.02 -3.78
CA PHE A 177 -16.61 9.21 -4.11
C PHE A 177 -16.24 10.04 -2.88
N SER A 178 -17.16 10.27 -1.96
CA SER A 178 -16.91 11.07 -0.75
C SER A 178 -15.93 10.38 0.18
N ALA A 179 -16.11 9.07 0.44
CA ALA A 179 -15.22 8.28 1.28
C ALA A 179 -13.81 8.19 0.69
N SER A 180 -13.70 8.01 -0.65
CA SER A 180 -12.44 8.01 -1.37
C SER A 180 -11.71 9.34 -1.23
N LEU A 181 -12.42 10.46 -1.44
CA LEU A 181 -11.85 11.81 -1.32
C LEU A 181 -11.33 12.07 0.10
N HIS A 182 -12.13 11.75 1.13
CA HIS A 182 -11.71 11.92 2.52
C HIS A 182 -10.46 11.08 2.86
N LEU A 183 -10.41 9.83 2.39
CA LEU A 183 -9.24 8.98 2.59
C LEU A 183 -8.00 9.57 1.92
N ILE A 184 -8.11 9.98 0.65
CA ILE A 184 -7.00 10.58 -0.10
C ILE A 184 -6.49 11.85 0.60
N VAL A 185 -7.39 12.73 1.06
CA VAL A 185 -7.01 13.94 1.81
C VAL A 185 -6.22 13.59 3.07
N THR A 186 -6.66 12.58 3.82
CA THR A 186 -5.96 12.14 5.04
C THR A 186 -4.59 11.52 4.70
N LEU A 187 -4.50 10.70 3.65
CA LEU A 187 -3.23 10.11 3.21
C LEU A 187 -2.23 11.16 2.69
N ARG A 188 -2.72 12.24 2.06
CA ARG A 188 -1.88 13.38 1.66
C ARG A 188 -1.27 14.10 2.85
N GLN A 189 -1.98 14.19 3.99
CA GLN A 189 -1.40 14.74 5.22
C GLN A 189 -0.21 13.90 5.71
N LEU A 190 -0.26 12.56 5.58
CA LEU A 190 0.89 11.68 5.89
C LEU A 190 2.08 11.95 4.97
N LEU A 191 1.82 12.11 3.65
CA LEU A 191 2.87 12.46 2.68
C LEU A 191 3.52 13.81 3.02
N GLN A 192 2.72 14.82 3.34
CA GLN A 192 3.20 16.18 3.71
C GLN A 192 3.99 16.19 5.03
N GLN A 193 3.73 15.24 5.92
CA GLN A 193 4.51 15.00 7.14
C GLN A 193 5.81 14.21 6.88
N GLY A 194 6.14 13.89 5.63
CA GLY A 194 7.35 13.16 5.25
C GLY A 194 7.28 11.64 5.43
N ARG A 195 6.10 11.07 5.63
CA ARG A 195 5.93 9.61 5.65
C ARG A 195 6.16 9.03 4.27
N THR A 196 6.82 7.88 4.21
CA THR A 196 7.05 7.16 2.96
C THR A 196 5.85 6.27 2.64
N LEU A 197 5.23 6.49 1.48
CA LEU A 197 4.11 5.68 0.99
C LEU A 197 4.49 4.94 -0.29
N VAL A 198 4.14 3.65 -0.36
CA VAL A 198 4.06 2.89 -1.60
C VAL A 198 2.58 2.76 -1.97
N TRP A 199 2.18 3.45 -3.02
CA TRP A 199 0.79 3.54 -3.46
C TRP A 199 0.56 2.65 -4.66
N VAL A 200 -0.07 1.50 -4.46
CA VAL A 200 -0.38 0.56 -5.56
C VAL A 200 -1.81 0.82 -6.04
N THR A 201 -1.97 1.05 -7.33
CA THR A 201 -3.29 1.31 -7.93
C THR A 201 -3.32 0.91 -9.41
N HIS A 202 -4.51 0.82 -9.98
CA HIS A 202 -4.72 0.74 -11.42
C HIS A 202 -5.31 2.03 -12.00
N HIS A 203 -5.55 3.05 -11.15
CA HIS A 203 -6.13 4.34 -11.52
C HIS A 203 -5.09 5.48 -11.44
N PRO A 204 -4.59 6.00 -12.57
CA PRO A 204 -3.63 7.12 -12.57
C PRO A 204 -4.13 8.38 -11.86
N GLY A 205 -5.46 8.62 -11.92
CA GLY A 205 -6.10 9.80 -11.32
C GLY A 205 -6.14 9.81 -9.79
N GLU A 206 -5.82 8.68 -9.14
CA GLU A 206 -5.80 8.57 -7.67
C GLU A 206 -4.43 8.88 -7.07
N ILE A 207 -3.38 8.99 -7.90
CA ILE A 207 -2.03 9.23 -7.41
C ILE A 207 -1.89 10.68 -6.95
N PRO A 208 -1.68 10.93 -5.63
CA PRO A 208 -1.60 12.28 -5.10
C PRO A 208 -0.47 13.11 -5.71
N PRO A 209 -0.60 14.45 -5.77
CA PRO A 209 0.44 15.34 -6.28
C PRO A 209 1.80 15.20 -5.60
N GLU A 210 1.80 14.83 -4.33
CA GLU A 210 2.98 14.65 -3.50
C GLU A 210 3.84 13.42 -3.88
N ILE A 211 3.28 12.48 -4.64
CA ILE A 211 4.03 11.32 -5.16
C ILE A 211 4.56 11.68 -6.55
N ASP A 212 5.87 11.84 -6.67
CA ASP A 212 6.51 12.21 -7.95
C ASP A 212 7.05 11.01 -8.72
N ARG A 213 7.40 9.89 -8.07
CA ARG A 213 7.88 8.69 -8.74
C ARG A 213 6.76 7.72 -9.04
N VAL A 214 6.71 7.23 -10.27
CA VAL A 214 5.75 6.21 -10.73
C VAL A 214 6.48 5.07 -11.43
N VAL A 215 6.18 3.86 -10.99
CA VAL A 215 6.62 2.60 -11.62
C VAL A 215 5.43 1.99 -12.32
N LEU A 216 5.54 1.78 -13.63
CA LEU A 216 4.52 1.10 -14.43
C LEU A 216 4.88 -0.37 -14.59
N LEU A 217 3.94 -1.26 -14.27
CA LEU A 217 4.07 -2.70 -14.45
C LEU A 217 3.21 -3.18 -15.62
N LYS A 218 3.77 -4.07 -16.45
CA LYS A 218 3.05 -4.78 -17.51
C LYS A 218 3.60 -6.19 -17.66
N ASN A 219 2.73 -7.19 -17.62
CA ASN A 219 3.08 -8.60 -17.85
C ASN A 219 4.27 -9.09 -17.00
N GLY A 220 4.31 -8.70 -15.73
CA GLY A 220 5.36 -9.08 -14.78
C GLY A 220 6.69 -8.33 -14.93
N CYS A 221 6.78 -7.34 -15.82
CA CYS A 221 7.99 -6.54 -16.04
C CYS A 221 7.75 -5.07 -15.65
N ILE A 222 8.82 -4.36 -15.33
CA ILE A 222 8.80 -2.90 -15.24
C ILE A 222 8.71 -2.35 -16.67
N PHE A 223 7.59 -1.72 -16.99
CA PHE A 223 7.33 -1.12 -18.28
C PHE A 223 7.94 0.29 -18.40
N ALA A 224 7.89 1.06 -17.32
CA ALA A 224 8.55 2.36 -17.17
C ALA A 224 8.72 2.68 -15.68
N ASP A 225 9.76 3.44 -15.34
CA ASP A 225 10.03 3.98 -14.00
C ASP A 225 10.60 5.39 -14.15
N GLY A 226 10.07 6.33 -13.39
CA GLY A 226 10.53 7.72 -13.46
C GLY A 226 9.56 8.70 -12.82
N ARG A 227 9.79 9.99 -13.14
CA ARG A 227 8.92 11.05 -12.63
C ARG A 227 7.51 10.91 -13.17
N LYS A 228 6.54 11.16 -12.32
CA LYS A 228 5.11 11.03 -12.63
C LYS A 228 4.72 11.72 -13.95
N ARG A 229 5.20 12.94 -14.19
CA ARG A 229 4.90 13.67 -15.43
C ARG A 229 5.55 13.08 -16.68
N ASP A 230 6.69 12.42 -16.54
CA ASP A 230 7.42 11.83 -17.67
C ASP A 230 6.85 10.46 -18.03
N VAL A 231 6.34 9.74 -17.02
CA VAL A 231 5.82 8.37 -17.14
C VAL A 231 4.32 8.36 -17.50
N LEU A 232 3.50 9.26 -16.89
CA LEU A 232 2.05 9.31 -17.16
C LEU A 232 1.74 10.23 -18.36
N THR A 233 2.21 9.83 -19.53
CA THR A 233 1.94 10.51 -20.81
C THR A 233 0.95 9.72 -21.66
N GLU A 234 0.25 10.38 -22.58
CA GLU A 234 -0.66 9.72 -23.54
C GLU A 234 0.03 8.53 -24.22
N LYS A 235 1.23 8.76 -24.77
CA LYS A 235 2.02 7.75 -25.47
C LYS A 235 2.34 6.52 -24.61
N VAL A 236 2.75 6.74 -23.37
CA VAL A 236 3.13 5.65 -22.46
C VAL A 236 1.90 4.89 -21.99
N LEU A 237 0.83 5.60 -21.58
CA LEU A 237 -0.38 4.98 -21.07
C LEU A 237 -1.17 4.25 -22.17
N THR A 238 -1.23 4.78 -23.40
CA THR A 238 -1.81 4.06 -24.57
C THR A 238 -1.10 2.74 -24.81
N ARG A 239 0.24 2.70 -24.71
CA ARG A 239 1.01 1.45 -24.86
C ARG A 239 0.86 0.51 -23.67
N LEU A 240 0.69 1.05 -22.47
CA LEU A 240 0.48 0.25 -21.26
C LEU A 240 -0.87 -0.47 -21.30
N TYR A 241 -1.94 0.28 -21.56
CA TYR A 241 -3.34 -0.21 -21.52
C TYR A 241 -3.85 -0.73 -22.87
N GLU A 242 -3.09 -0.49 -23.96
CA GLU A 242 -3.45 -0.90 -25.34
C GLU A 242 -4.77 -0.27 -25.83
N VAL A 243 -5.05 0.96 -25.38
CA VAL A 243 -6.23 1.74 -25.73
C VAL A 243 -5.82 3.20 -25.89
N ASP A 244 -6.38 3.90 -26.89
CA ASP A 244 -6.10 5.32 -27.12
C ASP A 244 -6.63 6.17 -25.97
N LEU A 245 -5.71 6.88 -25.31
CA LEU A 245 -5.97 7.64 -24.10
C LEU A 245 -5.52 9.09 -24.27
N LYS A 246 -6.28 10.00 -23.64
CA LYS A 246 -5.92 11.39 -23.44
C LYS A 246 -5.54 11.65 -21.99
N VAL A 247 -4.49 12.44 -21.78
CA VAL A 247 -3.98 12.79 -20.47
C VAL A 247 -4.13 14.28 -20.24
N ARG A 248 -4.75 14.68 -19.15
CA ARG A 248 -4.86 16.05 -18.69
C ARG A 248 -4.30 16.21 -17.29
N TRP A 249 -3.64 17.32 -17.05
CA TRP A 249 -3.05 17.64 -15.75
C TRP A 249 -3.75 18.83 -15.12
N SER A 250 -4.12 18.70 -13.85
CA SER A 250 -4.68 19.79 -13.05
C SER A 250 -4.17 19.69 -11.62
N GLY A 251 -3.53 20.74 -11.10
CA GLY A 251 -3.05 20.78 -9.71
C GLY A 251 -2.13 19.62 -9.31
N GLY A 252 -1.39 19.04 -10.27
CA GLY A 252 -0.53 17.86 -10.03
C GLY A 252 -1.25 16.51 -10.11
N TRP A 253 -2.56 16.50 -10.35
CA TRP A 253 -3.36 15.30 -10.63
C TRP A 253 -3.33 14.96 -12.12
N CYS A 254 -3.30 13.65 -12.41
CA CYS A 254 -3.33 13.10 -13.77
C CYS A 254 -4.75 12.59 -14.07
N ASP A 255 -5.50 13.27 -14.91
CA ASP A 255 -6.80 12.80 -15.40
C ASP A 255 -6.61 12.06 -16.74
N VAL A 256 -7.10 10.83 -16.82
CA VAL A 256 -6.98 9.97 -18.00
C VAL A 256 -8.37 9.65 -18.53
N ARG A 257 -8.58 9.85 -19.82
CA ARG A 257 -9.86 9.65 -20.50
C ARG A 257 -9.68 8.90 -21.80
N PHE A 258 -10.70 8.19 -22.21
CA PHE A 258 -10.78 7.67 -23.59
C PHE A 258 -10.85 8.83 -24.59
N GLN A 259 -10.29 8.57 -25.78
CA GLN A 259 -10.35 9.54 -26.87
C GLN A 259 -11.73 9.52 -27.52
#